data_f18278b7ab0ab05797df21de85642a7a
#
_entry.id   f18278b7ab0ab05797df21de85642a7a
#
_cell.length_a   1.000
_cell.length_b   1.000
_cell.length_c   1.000
_cell.angle_alpha   90.00
_cell.angle_beta   90.00
_cell.angle_gamma   90.00
#
_symmetry.space_group_name_H-M   'P 1'
#
loop_
_entity.id
_entity.type
_entity.pdbx_description
1 polymer ?
#
loop_
_entity_poly.entity_id
_entity_poly.type
_entity_poly.pdbx_seq_one_letter_code
_entity_poly.pdbx_strand_id
1 'polypeptide(L)'
;MEGSITQLGLSNYLINSENNAVSFFKHAYKNHTNFVKDTRELFFKNGINFGQTASFRFDEDGKYGDLITNIVIAIDLPDISAYNNINGRKFGYCNGVGNAIAQNIYLRINGNLIDQHTSEWMNIYGNLTVKPGCKDNYYSMIQQYDDNSYTTTSFQGGRIYIPLQFWFCRNITARSSSLVFPLCSMYNSTIELALDIRPLKDILIAEDGVLTGAPLLNIQNGSLFVDYVILDADERMKYLNIPKQLNIISQMQFYQYDIGEGITQQTCSLKSMHYLVAEIIFVFRSNNSLLSNDYFNYSTSATPANKTNPINTVQLMFDGRDRIKTTSASVFTQLEPTKAHTNTPVNKFIHVYSFALEPEKIEQPSGLMNFSEIQEPLLHIGFNGPVSAGTLYVYAVSYNVLMAMGGAGILLHQLSKSIPSIFPNTDCNSTQ
;
A
#
# COMPACT_ATOMS: atom_id res chain seq x y z
N MET A 1 -19.75 -18.47 -51.24
CA MET A 1 -19.70 -17.60 -50.04
C MET A 1 -18.28 -17.08 -49.75
N GLU A 2 -17.45 -16.97 -50.76
CA GLU A 2 -16.05 -16.49 -50.60
C GLU A 2 -15.87 -14.98 -50.86
N GLY A 3 -16.90 -14.29 -51.27
CA GLY A 3 -16.78 -12.89 -51.72
C GLY A 3 -17.08 -11.80 -50.68
N SER A 4 -17.56 -12.11 -49.50
CA SER A 4 -18.05 -11.06 -48.57
C SER A 4 -17.04 -10.61 -47.50
N ILE A 5 -15.94 -11.35 -47.33
CA ILE A 5 -14.96 -11.07 -46.26
C ILE A 5 -13.79 -10.20 -46.75
N THR A 6 -13.60 -10.12 -48.04
CA THR A 6 -12.40 -9.45 -48.64
C THR A 6 -12.61 -7.97 -49.03
N GLN A 7 -13.80 -7.41 -48.83
CA GLN A 7 -14.13 -6.09 -49.40
C GLN A 7 -14.03 -4.88 -48.47
N LEU A 8 -13.68 -5.06 -47.24
CA LEU A 8 -13.56 -3.91 -46.30
C LEU A 8 -12.10 -3.79 -45.84
N GLY A 9 -11.46 -2.67 -46.16
CA GLY A 9 -10.09 -2.36 -45.72
C GLY A 9 -9.86 -2.49 -44.23
N LEU A 10 -10.94 -2.41 -43.41
CA LEU A 10 -10.94 -2.69 -41.98
C LEU A 10 -10.72 -4.18 -41.68
N SER A 11 -11.20 -5.08 -42.52
CA SER A 11 -11.05 -6.53 -42.31
C SER A 11 -9.59 -6.97 -42.48
N ASN A 12 -8.82 -6.34 -43.35
CA ASN A 12 -7.39 -6.62 -43.51
C ASN A 12 -6.57 -6.23 -42.27
N TYR A 13 -6.96 -5.15 -41.55
CA TYR A 13 -6.32 -4.73 -40.31
C TYR A 13 -6.61 -5.66 -39.13
N LEU A 14 -7.77 -6.26 -39.09
CA LEU A 14 -8.19 -7.15 -38.00
C LEU A 14 -7.89 -8.63 -38.28
N ILE A 15 -7.88 -9.03 -39.54
CA ILE A 15 -7.85 -10.44 -39.95
C ILE A 15 -6.49 -10.88 -40.48
N ASN A 16 -5.70 -9.99 -41.09
CA ASN A 16 -4.43 -10.32 -41.79
C ASN A 16 -3.16 -9.78 -41.11
N SER A 17 -3.10 -9.69 -39.80
CA SER A 17 -1.80 -9.49 -39.15
C SER A 17 -1.02 -10.82 -39.17
N GLU A 18 0.21 -10.79 -39.60
CA GLU A 18 1.11 -11.96 -39.63
C GLU A 18 1.30 -12.63 -38.26
N ASN A 19 0.92 -11.97 -37.18
CA ASN A 19 0.89 -12.46 -35.80
C ASN A 19 -0.53 -12.59 -35.28
N ASN A 20 -1.34 -13.48 -35.82
CA ASN A 20 -2.66 -13.77 -35.27
C ASN A 20 -2.53 -14.38 -33.87
N ALA A 21 -2.80 -13.55 -32.84
CA ALA A 21 -2.78 -13.98 -31.42
C ALA A 21 -3.95 -14.89 -31.07
N VAL A 22 -5.04 -14.89 -31.87
CA VAL A 22 -6.23 -15.71 -31.66
C VAL A 22 -6.58 -16.43 -32.98
N SER A 23 -6.69 -17.74 -32.92
CA SER A 23 -7.13 -18.59 -34.04
C SER A 23 -8.14 -19.61 -33.52
N PHE A 24 -9.18 -19.88 -34.32
CA PHE A 24 -10.19 -20.88 -33.97
C PHE A 24 -9.62 -22.32 -33.98
N PHE A 25 -8.65 -22.58 -34.84
CA PHE A 25 -8.08 -23.92 -35.06
C PHE A 25 -6.62 -24.07 -34.63
N LYS A 26 -5.98 -23.00 -34.22
CA LYS A 26 -4.56 -23.00 -33.91
C LYS A 26 -4.34 -22.34 -32.56
N HIS A 27 -4.02 -23.13 -31.55
CA HIS A 27 -3.54 -22.59 -30.30
C HIS A 27 -2.09 -22.14 -30.45
N ALA A 28 -1.84 -20.83 -30.40
CA ALA A 28 -0.47 -20.32 -30.36
C ALA A 28 0.05 -20.52 -28.93
N TYR A 29 0.90 -21.49 -28.73
CA TYR A 29 1.60 -21.67 -27.47
C TYR A 29 2.72 -20.64 -27.37
N LYS A 30 2.73 -19.85 -26.31
CA LYS A 30 3.89 -19.02 -25.97
C LYS A 30 4.86 -19.88 -25.17
N ASN A 31 6.09 -19.98 -25.64
CA ASN A 31 7.15 -20.61 -24.86
C ASN A 31 7.42 -19.79 -23.61
N HIS A 32 7.63 -20.44 -22.49
CA HIS A 32 8.06 -19.82 -21.23
C HIS A 32 9.45 -20.35 -20.86
N THR A 33 10.20 -19.56 -20.09
CA THR A 33 11.48 -19.96 -19.52
C THR A 33 11.28 -21.01 -18.42
N ASN A 34 12.30 -21.80 -18.16
CA ASN A 34 12.25 -22.84 -17.16
C ASN A 34 12.43 -22.22 -15.77
N PHE A 35 11.46 -22.33 -14.88
CA PHE A 35 11.52 -21.81 -13.51
C PHE A 35 10.63 -22.63 -12.56
N VAL A 36 10.95 -22.56 -11.28
CA VAL A 36 10.16 -23.17 -10.21
C VAL A 36 9.76 -22.11 -9.20
N LYS A 37 8.50 -22.12 -8.76
CA LYS A 37 8.04 -21.32 -7.63
C LYS A 37 8.14 -22.10 -6.35
N ASP A 38 8.64 -21.47 -5.30
CA ASP A 38 8.78 -22.03 -3.95
C ASP A 38 8.33 -20.99 -2.92
N THR A 39 7.43 -21.39 -2.02
CA THR A 39 6.98 -20.53 -0.92
C THR A 39 7.62 -20.98 0.37
N ARG A 40 8.28 -20.07 1.08
CA ARG A 40 8.96 -20.38 2.34
C ARG A 40 8.46 -19.54 3.48
N GLU A 41 8.28 -20.19 4.62
CA GLU A 41 8.05 -19.51 5.89
C GLU A 41 9.39 -19.21 6.56
N LEU A 42 9.62 -17.92 6.85
CA LEU A 42 10.86 -17.41 7.44
C LEU A 42 10.54 -16.66 8.73
N PHE A 43 11.43 -16.69 9.71
CA PHE A 43 11.19 -16.10 11.04
C PHE A 43 12.03 -14.86 11.28
N PHE A 44 11.46 -13.88 12.00
CA PHE A 44 12.20 -12.69 12.40
C PHE A 44 13.34 -13.03 13.36
N LYS A 45 14.53 -12.49 13.12
CA LYS A 45 15.73 -12.78 13.95
C LYS A 45 15.56 -12.33 15.41
N ASN A 46 14.94 -11.18 15.62
CA ASN A 46 14.77 -10.56 16.93
C ASN A 46 13.41 -10.89 17.58
N GLY A 47 12.64 -11.82 16.98
CA GLY A 47 11.24 -12.00 17.34
C GLY A 47 10.38 -10.82 16.91
N ILE A 48 9.12 -10.87 17.29
CA ILE A 48 8.11 -9.84 16.99
C ILE A 48 7.31 -9.58 18.25
N ASN A 49 7.15 -8.31 18.64
CA ASN A 49 6.32 -7.94 19.78
C ASN A 49 5.71 -6.56 19.63
N PHE A 50 4.67 -6.27 20.40
CA PHE A 50 4.00 -4.98 20.42
C PHE A 50 4.94 -3.85 20.83
N GLY A 51 4.84 -2.71 20.12
CA GLY A 51 5.65 -1.52 20.39
C GLY A 51 7.12 -1.66 20.04
N GLN A 52 7.51 -2.67 19.25
CA GLN A 52 8.89 -2.91 18.84
C GLN A 52 9.01 -2.92 17.33
N THR A 53 10.24 -2.69 16.84
CA THR A 53 10.58 -2.86 15.43
C THR A 53 11.12 -4.26 15.22
N ALA A 54 10.46 -5.06 14.39
CA ALA A 54 10.96 -6.33 13.90
C ALA A 54 11.69 -6.13 12.58
N SER A 55 12.81 -6.80 12.37
CA SER A 55 13.56 -6.77 11.11
C SER A 55 13.86 -8.16 10.60
N PHE A 56 13.89 -8.28 9.28
CA PHE A 56 14.28 -9.48 8.57
C PHE A 56 15.27 -9.11 7.47
N ARG A 57 16.34 -9.90 7.33
CA ARG A 57 17.32 -9.76 6.25
C ARG A 57 17.22 -10.95 5.32
N PHE A 58 17.11 -10.68 4.02
CA PHE A 58 17.16 -11.70 3.00
C PHE A 58 18.61 -12.11 2.79
N ASP A 59 18.90 -13.42 2.87
CA ASP A 59 20.25 -13.94 2.69
C ASP A 59 20.70 -13.72 1.25
N GLU A 60 21.90 -13.15 1.12
CA GLU A 60 22.53 -12.73 -0.14
C GLU A 60 22.97 -13.92 -1.01
N ASP A 61 23.11 -15.11 -0.42
CA ASP A 61 23.72 -16.29 -1.06
C ASP A 61 22.80 -17.04 -2.04
N GLY A 62 21.64 -16.49 -2.41
CA GLY A 62 20.67 -17.18 -3.28
C GLY A 62 20.18 -18.51 -2.69
N LYS A 63 20.30 -18.69 -1.38
CA LYS A 63 19.99 -19.91 -0.65
C LYS A 63 18.53 -20.34 -0.75
N TYR A 64 17.63 -19.35 -0.91
CA TYR A 64 16.19 -19.56 -0.95
C TYR A 64 15.59 -19.42 -2.34
N GLY A 65 16.14 -18.58 -3.21
CA GLY A 65 15.67 -18.37 -4.58
C GLY A 65 16.35 -17.19 -5.26
N ASP A 66 16.12 -17.04 -6.56
CA ASP A 66 16.77 -16.02 -7.39
C ASP A 66 15.97 -14.71 -7.45
N LEU A 67 14.64 -14.82 -7.41
CA LEU A 67 13.73 -13.68 -7.47
C LEU A 67 12.69 -13.79 -6.37
N ILE A 68 12.18 -12.66 -5.88
CA ILE A 68 11.05 -12.59 -4.94
C ILE A 68 9.85 -12.00 -5.69
N THR A 69 8.67 -12.64 -5.54
CA THR A 69 7.43 -12.23 -6.20
C THR A 69 6.34 -11.79 -5.24
N ASN A 70 6.44 -12.17 -3.98
CA ASN A 70 5.44 -11.81 -2.97
C ASN A 70 5.99 -11.95 -1.56
N ILE A 71 5.49 -11.13 -0.63
CA ILE A 71 5.78 -11.25 0.80
C ILE A 71 4.47 -11.03 1.56
N VAL A 72 4.15 -11.96 2.45
CA VAL A 72 3.02 -11.88 3.38
C VAL A 72 3.55 -12.04 4.80
N ILE A 73 3.22 -11.11 5.68
CA ILE A 73 3.56 -11.22 7.11
C ILE A 73 2.44 -11.98 7.81
N ALA A 74 2.77 -13.00 8.59
CA ALA A 74 1.85 -13.71 9.44
C ALA A 74 2.16 -13.43 10.91
N ILE A 75 1.14 -13.06 11.68
CA ILE A 75 1.26 -12.74 13.11
C ILE A 75 0.19 -13.51 13.87
N ASP A 76 0.60 -14.19 14.94
CA ASP A 76 -0.31 -14.88 15.87
C ASP A 76 -0.61 -13.94 17.05
N LEU A 77 -1.77 -13.28 16.98
CA LEU A 77 -2.25 -12.37 18.03
C LEU A 77 -2.77 -13.18 19.23
N PRO A 78 -2.46 -12.75 20.46
CA PRO A 78 -2.96 -13.40 21.67
C PRO A 78 -4.48 -13.32 21.76
N ASP A 79 -5.08 -14.35 22.36
CA ASP A 79 -6.50 -14.36 22.66
C ASP A 79 -6.80 -13.45 23.86
N ILE A 80 -7.70 -12.49 23.65
CA ILE A 80 -8.16 -11.54 24.67
C ILE A 80 -9.55 -11.84 25.21
N SER A 81 -10.18 -12.94 24.78
CA SER A 81 -11.54 -13.30 25.19
C SER A 81 -11.68 -13.49 26.71
N ALA A 82 -10.62 -13.97 27.37
CA ALA A 82 -10.58 -14.14 28.83
C ALA A 82 -10.68 -12.82 29.62
N TYR A 83 -10.38 -11.70 28.97
CA TYR A 83 -10.46 -10.36 29.58
C TYR A 83 -11.83 -9.70 29.39
N ASN A 84 -12.71 -10.31 28.61
CA ASN A 84 -14.09 -9.87 28.50
C ASN A 84 -14.84 -10.10 29.81
N ASN A 85 -15.70 -9.12 30.17
CA ASN A 85 -16.46 -9.08 31.41
C ASN A 85 -15.66 -8.83 32.70
N ILE A 86 -14.36 -8.50 32.60
CA ILE A 86 -13.63 -7.96 33.72
C ILE A 86 -14.16 -6.54 33.99
N ASN A 87 -14.79 -6.29 35.12
CA ASN A 87 -15.48 -5.05 35.42
C ASN A 87 -16.63 -4.67 34.44
N GLY A 88 -17.26 -5.67 33.81
CA GLY A 88 -18.36 -5.47 32.86
C GLY A 88 -17.97 -4.92 31.50
N ARG A 89 -16.67 -4.86 31.19
CA ARG A 89 -16.14 -4.35 29.92
C ARG A 89 -15.87 -5.48 28.94
N LYS A 90 -16.04 -5.18 27.64
CA LYS A 90 -15.64 -6.03 26.55
C LYS A 90 -14.55 -5.34 25.76
N PHE A 91 -13.47 -6.07 25.51
CA PHE A 91 -12.35 -5.65 24.68
C PHE A 91 -12.34 -6.43 23.36
N GLY A 92 -11.85 -5.78 22.31
CA GLY A 92 -11.64 -6.40 21.00
C GLY A 92 -10.45 -5.77 20.31
N TYR A 93 -9.98 -6.42 19.25
CA TYR A 93 -9.02 -5.80 18.35
C TYR A 93 -9.74 -4.82 17.43
N CYS A 94 -9.07 -3.74 17.01
CA CYS A 94 -9.65 -2.76 16.08
C CYS A 94 -9.98 -3.38 14.71
N ASN A 95 -10.91 -2.77 14.00
CA ASN A 95 -11.32 -3.24 12.67
C ASN A 95 -10.15 -3.13 11.67
N GLY A 96 -9.87 -4.20 10.93
CA GLY A 96 -8.74 -4.26 10.03
C GLY A 96 -7.39 -4.33 10.75
N VAL A 97 -7.34 -5.00 11.92
CA VAL A 97 -6.16 -5.10 12.76
C VAL A 97 -4.90 -5.55 12.01
N GLY A 98 -5.03 -6.37 10.97
CA GLY A 98 -3.89 -6.78 10.15
C GLY A 98 -3.13 -5.61 9.54
N ASN A 99 -3.83 -4.64 8.97
CA ASN A 99 -3.19 -3.42 8.47
C ASN A 99 -2.85 -2.45 9.62
N ALA A 100 -3.68 -2.36 10.66
CA ALA A 100 -3.48 -1.43 11.76
C ALA A 100 -2.24 -1.74 12.61
N ILE A 101 -1.91 -3.02 12.83
CA ILE A 101 -0.77 -3.42 13.65
C ILE A 101 0.57 -3.01 13.05
N ALA A 102 0.69 -3.02 11.72
CA ALA A 102 1.87 -2.60 10.99
C ALA A 102 1.89 -1.08 10.84
N GLN A 103 2.45 -0.36 11.80
CA GLN A 103 2.49 1.10 11.78
C GLN A 103 3.24 1.62 10.56
N ASN A 104 4.46 1.10 10.33
CA ASN A 104 5.27 1.37 9.16
C ASN A 104 5.98 0.10 8.71
N ILE A 105 6.15 -0.05 7.42
CA ILE A 105 6.90 -1.14 6.79
C ILE A 105 7.94 -0.51 5.88
N TYR A 106 9.20 -0.90 6.05
CA TYR A 106 10.33 -0.35 5.31
C TYR A 106 11.02 -1.44 4.52
N LEU A 107 11.31 -1.14 3.26
CA LEU A 107 12.24 -1.92 2.44
C LEU A 107 13.53 -1.13 2.29
N ARG A 108 14.65 -1.71 2.71
CA ARG A 108 15.98 -1.08 2.63
C ARG A 108 16.94 -1.94 1.85
N ILE A 109 17.82 -1.29 1.12
CA ILE A 109 18.97 -1.92 0.45
C ILE A 109 20.22 -1.18 0.92
N ASN A 110 21.18 -1.92 1.51
CA ASN A 110 22.41 -1.35 2.09
C ASN A 110 22.15 -0.20 3.09
N GLY A 111 21.06 -0.32 3.86
CA GLY A 111 20.62 0.70 4.80
C GLY A 111 19.85 1.88 4.17
N ASN A 112 19.87 2.04 2.84
CA ASN A 112 19.10 3.08 2.16
C ASN A 112 17.62 2.68 2.04
N LEU A 113 16.72 3.61 2.33
CA LEU A 113 15.31 3.42 2.17
C LEU A 113 14.94 3.34 0.67
N ILE A 114 14.31 2.24 0.29
CA ILE A 114 13.82 2.02 -1.09
C ILE A 114 12.36 2.39 -1.17
N ASP A 115 11.54 1.88 -0.24
CA ASP A 115 10.12 2.20 -0.18
C ASP A 115 9.63 2.06 1.26
N GLN A 116 8.56 2.79 1.58
CA GLN A 116 7.94 2.77 2.90
C GLN A 116 6.43 2.79 2.77
N HIS A 117 5.76 1.93 3.52
CA HIS A 117 4.31 1.88 3.58
C HIS A 117 3.81 2.12 5.00
N THR A 118 2.76 2.93 5.14
CA THR A 118 2.05 3.14 6.40
C THR A 118 0.85 2.21 6.51
N SER A 119 0.32 2.02 7.71
CA SER A 119 -0.89 1.23 7.94
C SER A 119 -2.08 1.75 7.12
N GLU A 120 -2.22 3.05 7.05
CA GLU A 120 -3.27 3.73 6.28
C GLU A 120 -3.13 3.46 4.78
N TRP A 121 -1.89 3.58 4.25
CA TRP A 121 -1.60 3.26 2.86
C TRP A 121 -1.98 1.82 2.51
N MET A 122 -1.58 0.85 3.36
CA MET A 122 -1.90 -0.56 3.14
C MET A 122 -3.41 -0.80 3.04
N ASN A 123 -4.19 -0.13 3.89
CA ASN A 123 -5.65 -0.21 3.85
C ASN A 123 -6.25 0.49 2.63
N ILE A 124 -5.83 1.74 2.35
CA ILE A 124 -6.33 2.54 1.22
C ILE A 124 -6.08 1.81 -0.09
N TYR A 125 -4.83 1.42 -0.32
CA TYR A 125 -4.43 0.77 -1.56
C TYR A 125 -5.07 -0.61 -1.73
N GLY A 126 -5.19 -1.39 -0.64
CA GLY A 126 -5.93 -2.65 -0.65
C GLY A 126 -7.40 -2.48 -1.04
N ASN A 127 -8.06 -1.44 -0.53
CA ASN A 127 -9.46 -1.15 -0.90
C ASN A 127 -9.62 -0.75 -2.37
N LEU A 128 -8.62 -0.12 -3.00
CA LEU A 128 -8.65 0.30 -4.40
C LEU A 128 -8.29 -0.83 -5.36
N THR A 129 -7.35 -1.71 -5.00
CA THR A 129 -6.69 -2.62 -5.96
C THR A 129 -7.05 -4.09 -5.83
N VAL A 130 -7.56 -4.54 -4.66
CA VAL A 130 -7.94 -5.95 -4.48
C VAL A 130 -9.08 -6.32 -5.43
N LYS A 131 -8.90 -7.40 -6.20
CA LYS A 131 -9.93 -7.90 -7.14
C LYS A 131 -11.23 -8.20 -6.39
N PRO A 132 -12.41 -7.84 -6.94
CA PRO A 132 -13.70 -8.05 -6.27
C PRO A 132 -13.91 -9.50 -5.82
N GLY A 133 -13.52 -10.49 -6.62
CA GLY A 133 -13.63 -11.91 -6.25
C GLY A 133 -12.66 -12.39 -5.16
N CYS A 134 -11.68 -11.58 -4.77
CA CYS A 134 -10.73 -11.88 -3.70
C CYS A 134 -10.93 -11.02 -2.45
N LYS A 135 -11.90 -10.09 -2.48
CA LYS A 135 -12.10 -9.09 -1.44
C LYS A 135 -12.43 -9.71 -0.09
N ASP A 136 -13.33 -10.67 -0.05
CA ASP A 136 -13.76 -11.32 1.20
C ASP A 136 -12.59 -12.11 1.84
N ASN A 137 -11.79 -12.80 1.01
CA ASN A 137 -10.60 -13.49 1.48
C ASN A 137 -9.54 -12.51 2.00
N TYR A 138 -9.31 -11.40 1.28
CA TYR A 138 -8.39 -10.36 1.74
C TYR A 138 -8.85 -9.75 3.06
N TYR A 139 -10.13 -9.45 3.19
CA TYR A 139 -10.71 -8.92 4.43
C TYR A 139 -10.59 -9.92 5.59
N SER A 140 -10.81 -11.20 5.33
CA SER A 140 -10.59 -12.26 6.32
C SER A 140 -9.13 -12.35 6.77
N MET A 141 -8.16 -12.20 5.86
CA MET A 141 -6.73 -12.21 6.21
C MET A 141 -6.35 -11.08 7.16
N ILE A 142 -6.83 -9.87 6.91
CA ILE A 142 -6.51 -8.68 7.71
C ILE A 142 -7.52 -8.42 8.85
N GLN A 143 -8.54 -9.26 9.00
CA GLN A 143 -9.64 -9.12 9.96
C GLN A 143 -10.36 -7.77 9.82
N GLN A 144 -10.74 -7.45 8.58
CA GLN A 144 -11.54 -6.28 8.27
C GLN A 144 -13.00 -6.68 8.06
N TYR A 145 -13.89 -6.02 8.76
CA TYR A 145 -15.33 -6.24 8.72
C TYR A 145 -16.03 -5.02 8.15
N ASP A 146 -17.23 -5.23 7.63
CA ASP A 146 -18.07 -4.09 7.26
C ASP A 146 -18.48 -3.31 8.52
N ASP A 147 -18.50 -1.98 8.40
CA ASP A 147 -18.72 -1.08 9.53
C ASP A 147 -20.02 -1.36 10.29
N ASN A 148 -21.06 -1.89 9.60
CA ASN A 148 -22.36 -2.23 10.22
C ASN A 148 -22.34 -3.57 10.98
N SER A 149 -21.40 -4.46 10.69
CA SER A 149 -21.31 -5.80 11.28
C SER A 149 -20.20 -5.91 12.34
N TYR A 150 -19.31 -4.94 12.40
CA TYR A 150 -18.18 -4.94 13.30
C TYR A 150 -18.61 -4.63 14.75
N THR A 151 -18.15 -5.48 15.68
CA THR A 151 -18.34 -5.34 17.12
C THR A 151 -17.04 -5.61 17.85
N THR A 152 -16.94 -5.22 19.12
CA THR A 152 -15.76 -5.51 19.96
C THR A 152 -15.47 -7.01 20.11
N THR A 153 -16.45 -7.88 19.86
CA THR A 153 -16.29 -9.33 19.93
C THR A 153 -16.06 -10.00 18.57
N SER A 154 -15.99 -9.23 17.48
CA SER A 154 -15.83 -9.77 16.13
C SER A 154 -14.51 -10.51 15.94
N PHE A 155 -13.42 -10.01 16.54
CA PHE A 155 -12.13 -10.67 16.53
C PHE A 155 -11.46 -10.55 17.91
N GLN A 156 -11.14 -11.69 18.50
CA GLN A 156 -10.59 -11.79 19.87
C GLN A 156 -9.14 -12.28 19.91
N GLY A 157 -8.57 -12.64 18.76
CA GLY A 157 -7.21 -13.16 18.63
C GLY A 157 -7.12 -14.28 17.62
N GLY A 158 -5.89 -14.67 17.27
CA GLY A 158 -5.59 -15.70 16.28
C GLY A 158 -4.64 -15.24 15.22
N ARG A 159 -4.44 -16.07 14.20
CA ARG A 159 -3.50 -15.77 13.11
C ARG A 159 -4.10 -14.79 12.11
N ILE A 160 -3.35 -13.74 11.82
CA ILE A 160 -3.63 -12.75 10.79
C ILE A 160 -2.55 -12.81 9.71
N TYR A 161 -2.92 -12.41 8.48
CA TYR A 161 -2.01 -12.34 7.36
C TYR A 161 -2.05 -10.93 6.78
N ILE A 162 -0.87 -10.34 6.56
CA ILE A 162 -0.70 -8.97 6.05
C ILE A 162 0.02 -9.06 4.71
N PRO A 163 -0.69 -9.07 3.57
CA PRO A 163 -0.07 -9.01 2.26
C PRO A 163 0.58 -7.65 2.04
N LEU A 164 1.89 -7.63 1.71
CA LEU A 164 2.59 -6.38 1.45
C LEU A 164 2.24 -5.80 0.08
N GLN A 165 2.39 -4.47 -0.06
CA GLN A 165 1.97 -3.71 -1.25
C GLN A 165 3.16 -3.13 -2.04
N PHE A 166 4.39 -3.63 -1.84
CA PHE A 166 5.54 -3.23 -2.65
C PHE A 166 5.31 -3.58 -4.13
N TRP A 167 5.99 -2.89 -5.04
CA TRP A 167 5.78 -3.05 -6.48
C TRP A 167 5.83 -4.52 -6.97
N PHE A 168 6.64 -5.36 -6.33
CA PHE A 168 6.76 -6.78 -6.67
C PHE A 168 5.78 -7.69 -5.89
N CYS A 169 5.10 -7.18 -4.85
CA CYS A 169 4.15 -7.94 -4.02
C CYS A 169 2.69 -7.80 -4.47
N ARG A 170 2.40 -7.09 -5.55
CA ARG A 170 1.02 -6.76 -5.98
C ARG A 170 0.28 -7.89 -6.71
N ASN A 171 0.82 -9.10 -6.69
CA ASN A 171 0.19 -10.25 -7.34
C ASN A 171 -1.18 -10.64 -6.77
N ILE A 172 -1.41 -10.36 -5.48
CA ILE A 172 -2.69 -10.63 -4.80
C ILE A 172 -3.71 -9.54 -5.15
N THR A 173 -3.27 -8.32 -5.30
CA THR A 173 -4.13 -7.15 -5.48
C THR A 173 -4.30 -6.78 -6.95
N ALA A 174 -3.24 -6.71 -7.73
CA ALA A 174 -3.27 -6.33 -9.13
C ALA A 174 -3.06 -7.52 -10.07
N ARG A 175 -3.45 -7.37 -11.34
CA ARG A 175 -3.22 -8.39 -12.39
C ARG A 175 -1.76 -8.46 -12.87
N SER A 176 -0.90 -7.60 -12.36
CA SER A 176 0.48 -7.47 -12.77
C SER A 176 1.34 -8.51 -12.06
N SER A 177 1.72 -9.56 -12.78
CA SER A 177 2.52 -10.68 -12.25
C SER A 177 3.97 -10.68 -12.76
N SER A 178 4.37 -9.66 -13.51
CA SER A 178 5.67 -9.64 -14.18
C SER A 178 6.75 -8.88 -13.41
N LEU A 179 6.38 -8.12 -12.39
CA LEU A 179 7.35 -7.42 -11.56
C LEU A 179 7.88 -8.34 -10.46
N VAL A 180 9.20 -8.45 -10.42
CA VAL A 180 9.90 -9.27 -9.44
C VAL A 180 11.02 -8.45 -8.79
N PHE A 181 11.39 -8.84 -7.58
CA PHE A 181 12.59 -8.31 -6.95
C PHE A 181 13.78 -9.21 -7.32
N PRO A 182 14.79 -8.70 -8.07
CA PRO A 182 15.89 -9.52 -8.60
C PRO A 182 16.97 -9.75 -7.54
N LEU A 183 16.74 -10.69 -6.62
CA LEU A 183 17.65 -10.99 -5.51
C LEU A 183 19.02 -11.43 -6.02
N CYS A 184 19.05 -12.31 -7.05
CA CYS A 184 20.29 -12.83 -7.61
C CYS A 184 21.19 -11.73 -8.22
N SER A 185 20.60 -10.64 -8.75
CA SER A 185 21.38 -9.53 -9.33
C SER A 185 21.99 -8.60 -8.27
N MET A 186 21.60 -8.76 -6.99
CA MET A 186 22.03 -7.90 -5.85
C MET A 186 22.84 -8.67 -4.81
N TYR A 187 23.66 -9.62 -5.25
CA TYR A 187 24.40 -10.53 -4.39
C TYR A 187 25.43 -9.87 -3.44
N ASN A 188 25.79 -8.60 -3.67
CA ASN A 188 26.66 -7.80 -2.79
C ASN A 188 25.84 -6.78 -1.96
N SER A 189 24.50 -6.93 -1.87
CA SER A 189 23.66 -5.99 -1.15
C SER A 189 22.95 -6.64 0.02
N THR A 190 22.88 -5.94 1.13
CA THR A 190 22.03 -6.33 2.26
C THR A 190 20.61 -5.82 2.01
N ILE A 191 19.65 -6.73 1.89
CA ILE A 191 18.24 -6.41 1.70
C ILE A 191 17.53 -6.65 3.03
N GLU A 192 16.89 -5.61 3.54
CA GLU A 192 16.24 -5.62 4.85
C GLU A 192 14.77 -5.20 4.72
N LEU A 193 13.88 -5.99 5.31
CA LEU A 193 12.51 -5.64 5.60
C LEU A 193 12.40 -5.31 7.09
N ALA A 194 11.95 -4.11 7.43
CA ALA A 194 11.70 -3.70 8.81
C ALA A 194 10.23 -3.35 8.99
N LEU A 195 9.69 -3.68 10.16
CA LEU A 195 8.28 -3.52 10.51
C LEU A 195 8.18 -2.88 11.89
N ASP A 196 7.60 -1.68 11.97
CA ASP A 196 7.25 -1.05 13.24
C ASP A 196 5.86 -1.53 13.67
N ILE A 197 5.80 -2.17 14.83
CA ILE A 197 4.57 -2.75 15.36
C ILE A 197 3.97 -1.80 16.37
N ARG A 198 2.67 -1.52 16.22
CA ARG A 198 1.95 -0.69 17.19
C ARG A 198 1.91 -1.33 18.57
N PRO A 199 1.92 -0.54 19.66
CA PRO A 199 1.63 -1.02 21.01
C PRO A 199 0.24 -1.67 21.07
N LEU A 200 0.09 -2.69 21.91
CA LEU A 200 -1.19 -3.41 22.04
C LEU A 200 -2.36 -2.48 22.34
N LYS A 201 -2.18 -1.50 23.23
CA LYS A 201 -3.22 -0.51 23.61
C LYS A 201 -3.76 0.27 22.40
N ASP A 202 -2.93 0.49 21.38
CA ASP A 202 -3.30 1.31 20.22
C ASP A 202 -4.05 0.48 19.14
N ILE A 203 -4.13 -0.84 19.30
CA ILE A 203 -4.91 -1.74 18.42
C ILE A 203 -6.08 -2.41 19.12
N LEU A 204 -6.31 -2.10 20.40
CA LEU A 204 -7.48 -2.54 21.15
C LEU A 204 -8.58 -1.48 21.13
N ILE A 205 -9.81 -1.96 21.13
CA ILE A 205 -10.99 -1.14 21.36
C ILE A 205 -11.78 -1.68 22.57
N ALA A 206 -12.48 -0.81 23.26
CA ALA A 206 -13.39 -1.16 24.33
C ALA A 206 -14.80 -0.69 23.99
N GLU A 207 -15.82 -1.42 24.46
CA GLU A 207 -17.23 -1.09 24.17
C GLU A 207 -17.64 0.29 24.72
N ASP A 208 -17.03 0.70 25.84
CA ASP A 208 -17.24 2.00 26.47
C ASP A 208 -16.18 3.06 26.07
N GLY A 209 -15.29 2.74 25.15
CA GLY A 209 -14.17 3.60 24.71
C GLY A 209 -13.06 3.75 25.76
N VAL A 210 -13.11 3.06 26.89
CA VAL A 210 -12.13 3.18 27.98
C VAL A 210 -11.22 1.97 28.02
N LEU A 211 -9.93 2.15 27.72
CA LEU A 211 -8.92 1.09 27.70
C LEU A 211 -8.24 0.83 29.06
N THR A 212 -8.71 1.46 30.14
CA THR A 212 -8.16 1.22 31.49
C THR A 212 -8.42 -0.23 31.92
N GLY A 213 -7.35 -0.95 32.25
CA GLY A 213 -7.43 -2.38 32.58
C GLY A 213 -7.35 -3.31 31.37
N ALA A 214 -6.99 -2.79 30.19
CA ALA A 214 -6.69 -3.59 29.01
C ALA A 214 -5.56 -4.60 29.31
N PRO A 215 -5.60 -5.79 28.69
CA PRO A 215 -4.59 -6.82 28.91
C PRO A 215 -3.19 -6.37 28.49
N LEU A 216 -2.17 -6.83 29.20
CA LEU A 216 -0.77 -6.71 28.81
C LEU A 216 -0.31 -8.08 28.30
N LEU A 217 -0.26 -8.23 26.99
CA LEU A 217 0.06 -9.48 26.33
C LEU A 217 1.16 -9.27 25.29
N ASN A 218 1.85 -10.35 24.95
CA ASN A 218 2.85 -10.36 23.91
C ASN A 218 2.34 -11.11 22.68
N ILE A 219 2.90 -10.80 21.51
CA ILE A 219 2.65 -11.56 20.29
C ILE A 219 3.18 -12.97 20.50
N GLN A 220 2.40 -13.98 20.12
CA GLN A 220 2.78 -15.38 20.32
C GLN A 220 3.83 -15.83 19.31
N ASN A 221 3.62 -15.51 18.03
CA ASN A 221 4.52 -15.87 16.95
C ASN A 221 4.39 -14.87 15.79
N GLY A 222 5.44 -14.75 14.98
CA GLY A 222 5.42 -13.97 13.76
C GLY A 222 6.40 -14.50 12.74
N SER A 223 5.94 -14.63 11.50
CA SER A 223 6.70 -15.16 10.37
C SER A 223 6.43 -14.39 9.09
N LEU A 224 7.24 -14.63 8.09
CA LEU A 224 7.13 -14.11 6.73
C LEU A 224 6.91 -15.29 5.79
N PHE A 225 5.85 -15.26 4.98
CA PHE A 225 5.71 -16.11 3.81
C PHE A 225 6.27 -15.37 2.61
N VAL A 226 7.32 -15.91 2.02
CA VAL A 226 8.01 -15.32 0.88
C VAL A 226 7.92 -16.26 -0.31
N ASP A 227 7.38 -15.75 -1.41
CA ASP A 227 7.29 -16.48 -2.67
C ASP A 227 8.54 -16.21 -3.51
N TYR A 228 9.35 -17.24 -3.67
CA TYR A 228 10.56 -17.23 -4.47
C TYR A 228 10.32 -17.82 -5.86
N VAL A 229 11.11 -17.36 -6.81
CA VAL A 229 11.28 -18.01 -8.10
C VAL A 229 12.72 -18.46 -8.20
N ILE A 230 12.91 -19.74 -8.49
CA ILE A 230 14.20 -20.35 -8.76
C ILE A 230 14.31 -20.46 -10.29
N LEU A 231 15.36 -19.87 -10.84
CA LEU A 231 15.62 -19.83 -12.26
C LEU A 231 16.49 -21.03 -12.70
N ASP A 232 16.35 -21.43 -13.95
CA ASP A 232 17.30 -22.34 -14.57
C ASP A 232 18.68 -21.69 -14.70
N ALA A 233 19.72 -22.50 -14.79
CA ALA A 233 21.11 -22.04 -14.83
C ALA A 233 21.35 -21.02 -15.96
N ASP A 234 20.80 -21.25 -17.14
CA ASP A 234 20.96 -20.37 -18.28
C ASP A 234 20.26 -19.01 -18.08
N GLU A 235 19.06 -18.99 -17.50
CA GLU A 235 18.34 -17.76 -17.18
C GLU A 235 19.03 -16.99 -16.04
N ARG A 236 19.48 -17.71 -15.00
CA ARG A 236 20.22 -17.10 -13.91
C ARG A 236 21.50 -16.43 -14.40
N MET A 237 22.25 -17.09 -15.28
CA MET A 237 23.44 -16.51 -15.89
C MET A 237 23.15 -15.27 -16.75
N LYS A 238 21.99 -15.22 -17.42
CA LYS A 238 21.56 -13.99 -18.12
C LYS A 238 21.38 -12.83 -17.14
N TYR A 239 20.69 -13.03 -16.00
CA TYR A 239 20.56 -12.00 -14.95
C TYR A 239 21.90 -11.54 -14.42
N LEU A 240 22.82 -12.46 -14.10
CA LEU A 240 24.14 -12.16 -13.54
C LEU A 240 25.07 -11.45 -14.53
N ASN A 241 24.97 -11.77 -15.82
CA ASN A 241 25.84 -11.22 -16.87
C ASN A 241 25.35 -9.85 -17.39
N ILE A 242 24.21 -9.33 -16.95
CA ILE A 242 23.77 -7.98 -17.31
C ILE A 242 24.62 -6.98 -16.52
N PRO A 243 25.50 -6.18 -17.16
CA PRO A 243 26.39 -5.27 -16.45
C PRO A 243 25.66 -4.20 -15.66
N LYS A 244 24.50 -3.78 -16.15
CA LYS A 244 23.64 -2.76 -15.58
C LYS A 244 22.18 -3.12 -15.86
N GLN A 245 21.49 -3.62 -14.85
CA GLN A 245 20.05 -3.91 -14.92
C GLN A 245 19.26 -2.73 -14.39
N LEU A 246 18.28 -2.25 -15.15
CA LEU A 246 17.38 -1.16 -14.76
C LEU A 246 15.97 -1.73 -14.58
N ASN A 247 15.44 -1.62 -13.37
CA ASN A 247 14.09 -2.07 -13.05
C ASN A 247 13.24 -0.85 -12.70
N ILE A 248 12.16 -0.63 -13.44
CA ILE A 248 11.17 0.40 -13.10
C ILE A 248 10.42 -0.09 -11.88
N ILE A 249 10.35 0.74 -10.86
CA ILE A 249 9.64 0.47 -9.62
C ILE A 249 8.63 1.59 -9.34
N SER A 250 7.56 1.28 -8.65
CA SER A 250 6.69 2.31 -8.06
C SER A 250 7.01 2.46 -6.58
N GLN A 251 7.02 3.70 -6.13
CA GLN A 251 7.27 4.08 -4.74
C GLN A 251 6.14 4.95 -4.22
N MET A 252 5.86 4.84 -2.94
CA MET A 252 4.89 5.70 -2.27
C MET A 252 5.61 6.90 -1.62
N GLN A 253 5.16 8.12 -1.93
CA GLN A 253 5.51 9.34 -1.21
C GLN A 253 4.33 9.73 -0.33
N PHE A 254 4.61 10.14 0.90
CA PHE A 254 3.59 10.38 1.92
C PHE A 254 3.81 11.74 2.58
N TYR A 255 2.73 12.49 2.69
CA TYR A 255 2.70 13.79 3.37
C TYR A 255 1.44 13.91 4.22
N GLN A 256 1.56 14.64 5.31
CA GLN A 256 0.45 14.90 6.21
C GLN A 256 0.37 16.39 6.52
N TYR A 257 -0.87 16.87 6.65
CA TYR A 257 -1.17 18.26 6.96
C TYR A 257 -2.15 18.28 8.14
N ASP A 258 -1.76 18.94 9.21
CA ASP A 258 -2.63 19.09 10.36
C ASP A 258 -3.72 20.13 10.08
N ILE A 259 -4.96 19.73 10.31
CA ILE A 259 -6.15 20.57 10.13
C ILE A 259 -6.68 20.93 11.51
N GLY A 260 -6.76 22.23 11.79
CA GLY A 260 -7.31 22.74 13.04
C GLY A 260 -8.81 22.52 13.16
N GLU A 261 -9.32 22.62 14.39
CA GLU A 261 -10.76 22.58 14.64
C GLU A 261 -11.48 23.79 14.04
N GLY A 262 -12.64 23.58 13.47
CA GLY A 262 -13.48 24.63 12.89
C GLY A 262 -13.06 25.11 11.51
N ILE A 263 -12.01 24.54 10.93
CA ILE A 263 -11.55 24.87 9.57
C ILE A 263 -12.58 24.43 8.55
N THR A 264 -12.87 25.29 7.56
CA THR A 264 -13.78 25.01 6.44
C THR A 264 -13.05 24.89 5.10
N GLN A 265 -11.83 25.40 5.00
CA GLN A 265 -11.00 25.34 3.79
C GLN A 265 -9.54 25.21 4.18
N GLN A 266 -8.79 24.42 3.43
CA GLN A 266 -7.36 24.23 3.61
C GLN A 266 -6.64 24.23 2.26
N THR A 267 -5.50 24.87 2.21
CA THR A 267 -4.56 24.82 1.08
C THR A 267 -3.32 24.06 1.51
N CYS A 268 -3.00 23.00 0.77
CA CYS A 268 -1.84 22.16 1.00
C CYS A 268 -0.84 22.33 -0.13
N SER A 269 0.40 22.67 0.21
CA SER A 269 1.49 22.75 -0.77
C SER A 269 2.07 21.35 -0.99
N LEU A 270 1.99 20.85 -2.22
CA LEU A 270 2.55 19.57 -2.62
C LEU A 270 4.01 19.68 -3.09
N LYS A 271 4.69 20.78 -2.78
CA LYS A 271 6.08 21.06 -3.22
C LYS A 271 7.10 20.01 -2.77
N SER A 272 6.80 19.30 -1.71
CA SER A 272 7.66 18.21 -1.23
C SER A 272 7.54 16.91 -2.06
N MET A 273 6.53 16.81 -2.93
CA MET A 273 6.43 15.71 -3.88
C MET A 273 7.44 15.89 -5.01
N HIS A 274 8.07 14.81 -5.38
CA HIS A 274 9.12 14.80 -6.38
C HIS A 274 8.89 13.69 -7.41
N TYR A 275 9.64 13.77 -8.50
CA TYR A 275 9.70 12.77 -9.56
C TYR A 275 8.40 12.60 -10.36
N LEU A 276 8.31 11.49 -11.04
CA LEU A 276 7.23 11.17 -11.97
C LEU A 276 6.06 10.55 -11.22
N VAL A 277 5.05 11.34 -10.88
CA VAL A 277 3.86 10.91 -10.14
C VAL A 277 2.79 10.40 -11.10
N ALA A 278 2.30 9.18 -10.85
CA ALA A 278 1.22 8.57 -11.60
C ALA A 278 -0.16 8.95 -11.06
N GLU A 279 -0.29 9.05 -9.74
CA GLU A 279 -1.54 9.39 -9.07
C GLU A 279 -1.31 10.04 -7.71
N ILE A 280 -2.32 10.79 -7.26
CA ILE A 280 -2.40 11.35 -5.90
C ILE A 280 -3.64 10.77 -5.24
N ILE A 281 -3.48 10.28 -4.02
CA ILE A 281 -4.56 9.75 -3.19
C ILE A 281 -4.56 10.53 -1.88
N PHE A 282 -5.72 10.98 -1.42
CA PHE A 282 -5.81 11.73 -0.18
C PHE A 282 -7.05 11.40 0.62
N VAL A 283 -6.89 11.43 1.95
CA VAL A 283 -7.94 11.15 2.92
C VAL A 283 -7.82 12.10 4.11
N PHE A 284 -8.95 12.51 4.67
CA PHE A 284 -8.98 13.24 5.94
C PHE A 284 -9.43 12.32 7.06
N ARG A 285 -8.70 12.30 8.16
CA ARG A 285 -9.05 11.55 9.38
C ARG A 285 -9.11 12.49 10.56
N SER A 286 -10.22 12.48 11.30
CA SER A 286 -10.37 13.25 12.52
C SER A 286 -9.54 12.65 13.68
N ASN A 287 -9.10 13.49 14.60
CA ASN A 287 -8.42 13.02 15.80
C ASN A 287 -9.34 12.16 16.69
N ASN A 288 -10.65 12.36 16.62
CA ASN A 288 -11.62 11.54 17.35
C ASN A 288 -11.57 10.07 16.89
N SER A 289 -11.42 9.82 15.59
CA SER A 289 -11.24 8.45 15.06
C SER A 289 -9.93 7.84 15.56
N LEU A 290 -8.87 8.63 15.66
CA LEU A 290 -7.59 8.16 16.20
C LEU A 290 -7.68 7.81 17.69
N LEU A 291 -8.35 8.62 18.49
CA LEU A 291 -8.55 8.38 19.92
C LEU A 291 -9.38 7.11 20.21
N SER A 292 -10.24 6.72 19.29
CA SER A 292 -11.03 5.49 19.36
C SER A 292 -10.36 4.27 18.72
N ASN A 293 -9.10 4.39 18.24
CA ASN A 293 -8.38 3.37 17.49
C ASN A 293 -9.09 2.92 16.18
N ASP A 294 -9.95 3.79 15.62
CA ASP A 294 -10.62 3.59 14.33
C ASP A 294 -9.78 4.22 13.20
N TYR A 295 -8.66 3.57 12.89
CA TYR A 295 -7.62 4.10 11.99
C TYR A 295 -8.09 4.34 10.56
N PHE A 296 -9.09 3.60 10.09
CA PHE A 296 -9.52 3.58 8.69
C PHE A 296 -10.87 4.27 8.47
N ASN A 297 -11.29 5.07 9.43
CA ASN A 297 -12.48 5.90 9.35
C ASN A 297 -12.12 7.31 8.87
N TYR A 298 -12.42 7.58 7.61
CA TYR A 298 -12.19 8.87 6.95
C TYR A 298 -13.49 9.68 6.82
N SER A 299 -14.48 9.39 7.65
CA SER A 299 -15.79 10.06 7.65
C SER A 299 -15.92 11.08 8.77
N THR A 300 -17.02 11.81 8.76
CA THR A 300 -17.35 12.78 9.80
C THR A 300 -17.80 12.15 11.13
N SER A 301 -18.19 10.88 11.14
CA SER A 301 -18.79 10.22 12.29
C SER A 301 -18.25 8.82 12.51
N ALA A 302 -18.15 8.40 13.77
CA ALA A 302 -17.86 7.02 14.14
C ALA A 302 -19.08 6.10 13.92
N THR A 303 -20.30 6.65 13.92
CA THR A 303 -21.53 5.86 13.76
C THR A 303 -21.74 5.52 12.29
N PRO A 304 -21.87 4.24 11.90
CA PRO A 304 -21.96 3.81 10.50
C PRO A 304 -23.11 4.48 9.72
N ALA A 305 -24.27 4.64 10.34
CA ALA A 305 -25.44 5.23 9.70
C ALA A 305 -25.30 6.72 9.36
N ASN A 306 -24.36 7.43 10.04
CA ASN A 306 -24.18 8.87 9.91
C ASN A 306 -22.85 9.23 9.20
N LYS A 307 -22.18 8.27 8.60
CA LYS A 307 -20.92 8.51 7.87
C LYS A 307 -21.17 9.37 6.64
N THR A 308 -20.56 10.54 6.60
CA THR A 308 -20.58 11.43 5.44
C THR A 308 -19.15 11.86 5.08
N ASN A 309 -18.97 12.26 3.82
CA ASN A 309 -17.66 12.76 3.38
C ASN A 309 -17.35 14.09 4.06
N PRO A 310 -16.24 14.22 4.78
CA PRO A 310 -15.82 15.52 5.34
C PRO A 310 -15.43 16.53 4.25
N ILE A 311 -14.92 16.07 3.10
CA ILE A 311 -14.48 16.91 1.99
C ILE A 311 -15.66 17.13 1.04
N ASN A 312 -15.92 18.40 0.72
CA ASN A 312 -16.97 18.84 -0.20
C ASN A 312 -16.43 19.16 -1.59
N THR A 313 -15.38 19.98 -1.65
CA THR A 313 -14.79 20.44 -2.90
C THR A 313 -13.29 20.25 -2.90
N VAL A 314 -12.75 20.02 -4.10
CA VAL A 314 -11.32 19.87 -4.33
C VAL A 314 -10.92 20.68 -5.58
N GLN A 315 -9.77 21.36 -5.51
CA GLN A 315 -9.14 22.04 -6.64
C GLN A 315 -7.65 21.70 -6.65
N LEU A 316 -7.10 21.43 -7.81
CA LEU A 316 -5.68 21.19 -8.01
C LEU A 316 -5.12 22.27 -8.92
N MET A 317 -4.11 22.99 -8.44
CA MET A 317 -3.44 24.07 -9.16
C MET A 317 -1.96 23.78 -9.32
N PHE A 318 -1.42 24.11 -10.50
CA PHE A 318 0.01 24.05 -10.78
C PHE A 318 0.47 25.41 -11.34
N ASP A 319 1.42 26.03 -10.66
CA ASP A 319 2.02 27.33 -11.07
C ASP A 319 0.97 28.40 -11.40
N GLY A 320 -0.03 28.52 -10.51
CA GLY A 320 -1.12 29.51 -10.63
C GLY A 320 -2.20 29.16 -11.68
N ARG A 321 -2.15 27.97 -12.29
CA ARG A 321 -3.16 27.50 -13.26
C ARG A 321 -3.93 26.32 -12.72
N ASP A 322 -5.24 26.32 -12.95
CA ASP A 322 -6.08 25.19 -12.59
C ASP A 322 -5.72 23.97 -13.44
N ARG A 323 -5.25 22.91 -12.79
CA ARG A 323 -5.22 21.58 -13.38
C ARG A 323 -6.61 20.95 -13.34
N ILE A 324 -7.27 21.11 -12.19
CA ILE A 324 -8.70 20.83 -11.99
C ILE A 324 -9.29 22.04 -11.28
N LYS A 325 -10.33 22.62 -11.86
CA LYS A 325 -11.11 23.67 -11.22
C LYS A 325 -11.83 23.10 -9.99
N THR A 326 -12.22 24.00 -9.08
CA THR A 326 -13.04 23.63 -7.93
C THR A 326 -14.19 22.72 -8.33
N THR A 327 -14.14 21.47 -7.90
CA THR A 327 -15.05 20.40 -8.30
C THR A 327 -15.52 19.63 -7.06
N SER A 328 -16.71 19.02 -7.13
CA SER A 328 -17.23 18.22 -6.03
C SER A 328 -16.32 17.04 -5.70
N ALA A 329 -16.15 16.75 -4.42
CA ALA A 329 -15.38 15.62 -3.91
C ALA A 329 -15.88 14.26 -4.43
N SER A 330 -17.15 14.16 -4.84
CA SER A 330 -17.72 12.94 -5.43
C SER A 330 -17.00 12.50 -6.72
N VAL A 331 -16.44 13.45 -7.48
CA VAL A 331 -15.63 13.14 -8.67
C VAL A 331 -14.41 12.31 -8.27
N PHE A 332 -13.75 12.67 -7.17
CA PHE A 332 -12.53 12.02 -6.70
C PHE A 332 -12.78 10.73 -5.92
N THR A 333 -13.97 10.54 -5.35
CA THR A 333 -14.33 9.32 -4.61
C THR A 333 -15.06 8.28 -5.44
N GLN A 334 -15.68 8.67 -6.56
CA GLN A 334 -16.51 7.80 -7.39
C GLN A 334 -16.02 7.73 -8.83
N LEU A 335 -15.93 8.88 -9.53
CA LEU A 335 -15.67 8.90 -10.96
C LEU A 335 -14.20 8.55 -11.28
N GLU A 336 -13.23 9.18 -10.63
CA GLU A 336 -11.81 8.93 -10.88
C GLU A 336 -11.38 7.51 -10.46
N PRO A 337 -11.75 6.98 -9.27
CA PRO A 337 -11.43 5.60 -8.94
C PRO A 337 -12.04 4.58 -9.92
N THR A 338 -13.26 4.83 -10.40
CA THR A 338 -13.92 3.93 -11.38
C THR A 338 -13.16 3.86 -12.71
N LYS A 339 -12.50 4.94 -13.11
CA LYS A 339 -11.69 4.97 -14.34
C LYS A 339 -10.31 4.34 -14.14
N ALA A 340 -9.69 4.56 -12.98
CA ALA A 340 -8.28 4.32 -12.74
C ALA A 340 -7.99 3.01 -11.99
N HIS A 341 -8.93 2.55 -11.15
CA HIS A 341 -8.73 1.44 -10.23
C HIS A 341 -9.66 0.27 -10.46
N THR A 342 -9.23 -0.89 -9.97
CA THR A 342 -10.01 -2.14 -10.03
C THR A 342 -11.28 -2.06 -9.17
N ASN A 343 -11.22 -1.34 -8.04
CA ASN A 343 -12.36 -1.15 -7.14
C ASN A 343 -12.65 0.33 -6.88
N THR A 344 -13.93 0.61 -6.65
CA THR A 344 -14.39 1.89 -6.13
C THR A 344 -15.00 1.65 -4.75
N PRO A 345 -14.25 1.91 -3.66
CA PRO A 345 -14.73 1.64 -2.31
C PRO A 345 -15.84 2.62 -1.92
N VAL A 346 -17.07 2.08 -1.77
CA VAL A 346 -18.23 2.87 -1.37
C VAL A 346 -18.12 3.25 0.11
N ASN A 347 -18.45 4.51 0.45
CA ASN A 347 -18.49 5.05 1.82
C ASN A 347 -17.16 4.97 2.60
N LYS A 348 -16.02 4.82 1.91
CA LYS A 348 -14.69 4.88 2.53
C LYS A 348 -14.02 6.25 2.39
N PHE A 349 -14.60 7.15 1.57
CA PHE A 349 -14.13 8.53 1.35
C PHE A 349 -12.65 8.66 1.02
N ILE A 350 -12.17 7.74 0.19
CA ILE A 350 -10.84 7.75 -0.41
C ILE A 350 -10.92 8.58 -1.68
N HIS A 351 -10.15 9.66 -1.75
CA HIS A 351 -10.11 10.55 -2.91
C HIS A 351 -8.92 10.23 -3.78
N VAL A 352 -9.14 10.03 -5.06
CA VAL A 352 -8.11 9.67 -6.04
C VAL A 352 -8.10 10.67 -7.18
N TYR A 353 -6.91 11.04 -7.63
CA TYR A 353 -6.70 11.72 -8.89
C TYR A 353 -5.53 11.08 -9.64
N SER A 354 -5.81 10.50 -10.80
CA SER A 354 -4.80 9.82 -11.60
C SER A 354 -4.33 10.68 -12.78
N PHE A 355 -3.01 10.76 -12.96
CA PHE A 355 -2.37 11.30 -14.17
C PHE A 355 -2.15 10.21 -15.22
N ALA A 356 -2.20 8.94 -14.80
CA ALA A 356 -2.06 7.77 -15.64
C ALA A 356 -3.44 7.24 -16.07
N LEU A 357 -3.50 6.57 -17.21
CA LEU A 357 -4.71 5.87 -17.66
C LEU A 357 -4.95 4.60 -16.85
N GLU A 358 -3.89 3.88 -16.52
CA GLU A 358 -3.92 2.61 -15.77
C GLU A 358 -2.81 2.62 -14.70
N PRO A 359 -3.02 3.31 -13.56
CA PRO A 359 -1.98 3.47 -12.53
C PRO A 359 -1.62 2.16 -11.84
N GLU A 360 -2.49 1.16 -11.86
CA GLU A 360 -2.22 -0.17 -11.30
C GLU A 360 -1.24 -1.00 -12.15
N LYS A 361 -1.05 -0.67 -13.44
CA LYS A 361 -0.11 -1.36 -14.33
C LYS A 361 1.27 -0.72 -14.28
N ILE A 362 2.08 -1.16 -13.34
CA ILE A 362 3.43 -0.61 -13.12
C ILE A 362 4.38 -0.98 -14.25
N GLU A 363 4.20 -2.16 -14.85
CA GLU A 363 5.06 -2.70 -15.92
C GLU A 363 5.12 -1.78 -17.14
N GLN A 364 4.02 -1.11 -17.42
CA GLN A 364 3.87 -0.20 -18.53
C GLN A 364 3.25 1.11 -18.05
N PRO A 365 4.06 2.10 -17.67
CA PRO A 365 3.56 3.43 -17.32
C PRO A 365 2.69 4.02 -18.42
N SER A 366 1.51 4.51 -18.08
CA SER A 366 0.49 4.97 -19.03
C SER A 366 0.15 6.46 -18.91
N GLY A 367 0.97 7.20 -18.18
CA GLY A 367 0.86 8.64 -17.97
C GLY A 367 1.50 9.04 -16.65
N LEU A 368 2.08 10.24 -16.62
CA LEU A 368 2.85 10.72 -15.47
C LEU A 368 2.81 12.25 -15.44
N MET A 369 2.97 12.82 -14.25
CA MET A 369 3.24 14.25 -14.04
C MET A 369 4.59 14.42 -13.35
N ASN A 370 5.48 15.22 -13.92
CA ASN A 370 6.78 15.50 -13.31
C ASN A 370 6.64 16.60 -12.25
N PHE A 371 6.52 16.20 -10.98
CA PHE A 371 6.40 17.14 -9.87
C PHE A 371 7.70 17.89 -9.57
N SER A 372 8.84 17.38 -10.00
CA SER A 372 10.13 18.09 -9.85
C SER A 372 10.22 19.35 -10.72
N GLU A 373 9.39 19.48 -11.75
CA GLU A 373 9.36 20.65 -12.64
C GLU A 373 8.31 21.70 -12.24
N ILE A 374 7.36 21.34 -11.34
CA ILE A 374 6.30 22.24 -10.90
C ILE A 374 6.81 23.05 -9.72
N GLN A 375 6.77 24.37 -9.83
CA GLN A 375 7.27 25.27 -8.77
C GLN A 375 6.30 25.40 -7.62
N GLU A 376 4.99 25.46 -7.92
CA GLU A 376 3.94 25.68 -6.93
C GLU A 376 2.75 24.72 -7.16
N PRO A 377 2.88 23.44 -6.80
CA PRO A 377 1.74 22.51 -6.82
C PRO A 377 0.90 22.70 -5.54
N LEU A 378 -0.37 23.07 -5.71
CA LEU A 378 -1.30 23.35 -4.61
C LEU A 378 -2.52 22.47 -4.70
N LEU A 379 -2.92 21.89 -3.56
CA LEU A 379 -4.17 21.17 -3.37
C LEU A 379 -5.07 22.00 -2.43
N HIS A 380 -6.16 22.54 -2.96
CA HIS A 380 -7.16 23.24 -2.18
C HIS A 380 -8.31 22.31 -1.86
N ILE A 381 -8.68 22.25 -0.59
CA ILE A 381 -9.77 21.42 -0.07
C ILE A 381 -10.77 22.29 0.63
N GLY A 382 -12.03 22.20 0.22
CA GLY A 382 -13.18 22.73 0.94
C GLY A 382 -13.90 21.63 1.68
N PHE A 383 -14.11 21.81 2.98
CA PHE A 383 -14.82 20.86 3.82
C PHE A 383 -16.34 21.07 3.80
N ASN A 384 -17.08 20.06 4.19
CA ASN A 384 -18.56 20.11 4.29
C ASN A 384 -18.99 20.74 5.64
N GLY A 385 -18.59 22.00 5.85
CA GLY A 385 -18.74 22.73 7.11
C GLY A 385 -17.50 22.68 7.99
N PRO A 386 -17.56 23.25 9.21
CA PRO A 386 -16.46 23.21 10.17
C PRO A 386 -16.12 21.76 10.55
N VAL A 387 -14.85 21.35 10.41
CA VAL A 387 -14.40 20.02 10.78
C VAL A 387 -13.80 19.98 12.17
N SER A 388 -13.82 18.81 12.79
CA SER A 388 -13.02 18.53 13.98
C SER A 388 -11.55 18.54 13.62
N ALA A 389 -10.68 18.86 14.60
CA ALA A 389 -9.24 18.75 14.42
C ALA A 389 -8.87 17.35 13.89
N GLY A 390 -7.95 17.30 12.95
CA GLY A 390 -7.55 16.05 12.31
C GLY A 390 -6.36 16.21 11.40
N THR A 391 -6.05 15.17 10.64
CA THR A 391 -4.93 15.15 9.70
C THR A 391 -5.42 14.79 8.31
N LEU A 392 -4.99 15.58 7.32
CA LEU A 392 -5.12 15.26 5.91
C LEU A 392 -3.87 14.50 5.49
N TYR A 393 -4.05 13.28 5.05
CA TYR A 393 -3.00 12.43 4.49
C TYR A 393 -3.03 12.53 2.98
N VAL A 394 -1.87 12.79 2.38
CA VAL A 394 -1.73 12.85 0.92
C VAL A 394 -0.62 11.90 0.51
N TYR A 395 -0.97 10.96 -0.34
CA TYR A 395 -0.09 9.95 -0.91
C TYR A 395 0.11 10.23 -2.39
N ALA A 396 1.34 10.07 -2.87
CA ALA A 396 1.64 10.08 -4.28
C ALA A 396 2.33 8.78 -4.67
N VAL A 397 1.79 8.11 -5.68
CA VAL A 397 2.45 6.95 -6.30
C VAL A 397 3.37 7.48 -7.38
N SER A 398 4.66 7.32 -7.21
CA SER A 398 5.67 7.79 -8.15
C SER A 398 6.51 6.64 -8.71
N TYR A 399 7.05 6.83 -9.91
CA TYR A 399 7.97 5.90 -10.51
C TYR A 399 9.42 6.28 -10.25
N ASN A 400 10.25 5.27 -10.05
CA ASN A 400 11.68 5.38 -9.91
C ASN A 400 12.37 4.21 -10.62
N VAL A 401 13.69 4.20 -10.64
CA VAL A 401 14.48 3.12 -11.23
C VAL A 401 15.40 2.53 -10.16
N LEU A 402 15.22 1.24 -9.93
CA LEU A 402 16.14 0.43 -9.14
C LEU A 402 17.18 -0.18 -10.08
N MET A 403 18.42 0.25 -9.92
CA MET A 403 19.55 -0.21 -10.71
C MET A 403 20.32 -1.29 -9.93
N ALA A 404 20.51 -2.44 -10.55
CA ALA A 404 21.47 -3.45 -10.07
C ALA A 404 22.72 -3.41 -10.96
N MET A 405 23.88 -3.17 -10.34
CA MET A 405 25.17 -3.07 -11.01
C MET A 405 26.27 -3.64 -10.12
N GLY A 406 27.05 -4.60 -10.64
CA GLY A 406 28.14 -5.23 -9.88
C GLY A 406 27.68 -5.93 -8.59
N GLY A 407 26.48 -6.44 -8.55
CA GLY A 407 25.87 -7.04 -7.36
C GLY A 407 25.30 -6.05 -6.35
N ALA A 408 25.41 -4.73 -6.60
CA ALA A 408 24.86 -3.69 -5.74
C ALA A 408 23.54 -3.17 -6.27
N GLY A 409 22.53 -3.03 -5.37
CA GLY A 409 21.26 -2.37 -5.66
C GLY A 409 21.31 -0.89 -5.28
N ILE A 410 20.98 0.00 -6.22
CA ILE A 410 21.04 1.46 -6.04
C ILE A 410 19.78 2.09 -6.63
N LEU A 411 19.14 3.02 -5.92
CA LEU A 411 18.11 3.87 -6.49
C LEU A 411 18.73 4.97 -7.35
N LEU A 412 18.15 5.21 -8.52
CA LEU A 412 18.56 6.30 -9.39
C LEU A 412 18.27 7.67 -8.74
N HIS A 413 17.12 7.78 -8.08
CA HIS A 413 16.72 8.96 -7.32
C HIS A 413 16.43 8.57 -5.87
N GLN A 414 17.17 9.10 -4.91
CA GLN A 414 16.94 8.82 -3.50
C GLN A 414 15.70 9.56 -3.00
N LEU A 415 14.82 8.86 -2.28
CA LEU A 415 13.72 9.51 -1.55
C LEU A 415 14.32 10.48 -0.52
N SER A 416 13.87 11.74 -0.53
CA SER A 416 14.27 12.68 0.50
C SER A 416 13.83 12.13 1.87
N LYS A 417 14.73 12.17 2.85
CA LYS A 417 14.44 11.79 4.24
C LYS A 417 13.46 12.80 4.84
N SER A 418 12.17 12.62 4.63
CA SER A 418 11.16 13.48 5.23
C SER A 418 9.95 12.69 5.71
N ILE A 419 10.20 11.93 6.79
CA ILE A 419 9.11 11.61 7.72
C ILE A 419 9.61 12.08 9.09
N PRO A 420 8.96 13.06 9.73
CA PRO A 420 9.25 13.36 11.12
C PRO A 420 9.05 12.07 11.94
N SER A 421 10.05 11.67 12.71
CA SER A 421 9.87 10.63 13.72
C SER A 421 8.75 11.09 14.65
N ILE A 422 7.64 10.38 14.70
CA ILE A 422 6.49 10.66 15.58
C ILE A 422 6.83 10.33 17.06
N PHE A 423 8.04 9.86 17.34
CA PHE A 423 8.49 9.70 18.72
C PHE A 423 9.18 10.99 19.18
N PRO A 424 8.69 11.66 20.24
CA PRO A 424 9.49 12.65 20.92
C PRO A 424 10.75 11.94 21.40
N ASN A 425 11.91 12.50 21.04
CA ASN A 425 13.19 12.10 21.64
C ASN A 425 13.05 12.21 23.16
N THR A 426 12.87 11.09 23.85
CA THR A 426 13.14 11.00 25.26
C THR A 426 14.64 10.97 25.43
N ASP A 427 15.27 12.14 25.31
CA ASP A 427 16.61 12.34 25.86
C ASP A 427 16.52 12.11 27.35
N CYS A 428 16.92 10.94 27.78
CA CYS A 428 17.29 10.70 29.16
C CYS A 428 18.53 11.58 29.47
N ASN A 429 18.30 12.83 29.84
CA ASN A 429 19.30 13.59 30.55
C ASN A 429 19.44 12.98 31.95
N SER A 430 20.43 12.09 32.07
CA SER A 430 21.06 11.78 33.32
C SER A 430 21.81 13.04 33.79
N THR A 431 21.22 13.81 34.68
CA THR A 431 21.95 14.79 35.51
C THR A 431 22.10 14.21 36.90
N GLN A 432 23.32 14.26 37.33
CA GLN A 432 23.93 13.94 38.61
C GLN A 432 23.07 14.23 39.84
#